data_04e42e2c131b0a253882fd3b21119da1
#
_entry.id   04e42e2c131b0a253882fd3b21119da1
#
_cell.length_a   1.000
_cell.length_b   1.000
_cell.length_c   1.000
_cell.angle_alpha   90.00
_cell.angle_beta   90.00
_cell.angle_gamma   90.00
#
_symmetry.space_group_name_H-M   'P 1'
#
loop_
_entity.id
_entity.type
_entity.pdbx_description
1 polymer ?
#
loop_
_entity_poly.entity_id
_entity_poly.type
_entity_poly.pdbx_seq_one_letter_code
_entity_poly.pdbx_strand_id
1 'polypeptide(L)'
;MNLTGKWKKISKGECDKHYPDEIEFHEHPRFLGKKGPGQNFILWDAGGYAITDSDRVQIQIATDEQVPYQFSLSGDVLTFTDRDGCEFKYQRLE
;
A
#
# COMPACT_ATOMS: atom_id res chain seq x y z
N MET A 1 -12.58 0.57 -10.26
CA MET A 1 -11.14 0.27 -10.08
C MET A 1 -10.97 -0.57 -8.83
N ASN A 2 -10.13 -1.57 -8.90
CA ASN A 2 -10.06 -2.60 -7.87
C ASN A 2 -8.61 -2.87 -7.49
N LEU A 3 -8.29 -2.74 -6.21
CA LEU A 3 -6.95 -3.01 -5.69
C LEU A 3 -6.77 -4.48 -5.30
N THR A 4 -7.82 -5.28 -5.32
CA THR A 4 -7.78 -6.68 -4.88
C THR A 4 -6.69 -7.46 -5.62
N GLY A 5 -5.88 -8.19 -4.87
CA GLY A 5 -4.81 -8.99 -5.44
C GLY A 5 -3.54 -8.91 -4.61
N LYS A 6 -2.48 -9.44 -5.16
CA LYS A 6 -1.15 -9.48 -4.54
C LYS A 6 -0.20 -8.58 -5.31
N TRP A 7 0.59 -7.82 -4.57
CA TRP A 7 1.46 -6.80 -5.12
C TRP A 7 2.84 -6.89 -4.50
N LYS A 8 3.87 -6.59 -5.28
CA LYS A 8 5.27 -6.58 -4.85
C LYS A 8 5.83 -5.17 -5.03
N LYS A 9 6.47 -4.64 -3.99
CA LYS A 9 7.08 -3.31 -4.07
C LYS A 9 8.25 -3.32 -5.05
N ILE A 10 8.26 -2.38 -5.99
CA ILE A 10 9.32 -2.25 -6.99
C ILE A 10 10.11 -0.96 -6.81
N SER A 11 9.66 -0.04 -5.97
CA SER A 11 10.42 1.17 -5.67
C SER A 11 11.37 0.92 -4.49
N LYS A 12 12.45 1.68 -4.44
CA LYS A 12 13.42 1.63 -3.34
C LYS A 12 13.88 3.04 -3.05
N GLY A 13 13.36 3.62 -1.97
CA GLY A 13 13.73 4.97 -1.57
C GLY A 13 13.83 5.06 -0.06
N GLU A 14 14.35 6.18 0.43
CA GLU A 14 14.44 6.41 1.86
C GLU A 14 13.06 6.58 2.48
N CYS A 15 12.15 7.23 1.77
CA CYS A 15 10.84 7.52 2.32
C CYS A 15 9.91 6.31 2.34
N ASP A 16 10.18 5.28 1.53
CA ASP A 16 9.26 4.13 1.43
C ASP A 16 9.71 2.89 2.18
N LYS A 17 10.76 2.98 2.97
CA LYS A 17 11.35 1.81 3.64
C LYS A 17 10.44 1.18 4.70
N HIS A 18 9.44 1.92 5.19
CA HIS A 18 8.48 1.40 6.18
C HIS A 18 7.18 0.92 5.53
N TYR A 19 7.06 0.99 4.22
CA TYR A 19 5.94 0.40 3.51
C TYR A 19 6.28 -1.05 3.15
N PRO A 20 5.29 -1.96 3.19
CA PRO A 20 5.60 -3.40 3.08
C PRO A 20 6.21 -3.77 1.73
N ASP A 21 7.07 -4.78 1.75
CA ASP A 21 7.67 -5.32 0.54
C ASP A 21 6.63 -6.01 -0.34
N GLU A 22 5.65 -6.67 0.28
CA GLU A 22 4.51 -7.25 -0.42
C GLU A 22 3.23 -6.86 0.28
N ILE A 23 2.15 -6.79 -0.48
CA ILE A 23 0.85 -6.45 0.08
C ILE A 23 -0.23 -7.26 -0.63
N GLU A 24 -1.22 -7.72 0.14
CA GLU A 24 -2.42 -8.35 -0.39
C GLU A 24 -3.62 -7.50 -0.02
N PHE A 25 -4.40 -7.11 -1.03
CA PHE A 25 -5.68 -6.46 -0.81
C PHE A 25 -6.79 -7.46 -1.05
N HIS A 26 -7.69 -7.61 -0.08
CA HIS A 26 -8.79 -8.56 -0.14
C HIS A 26 -10.10 -7.83 -0.44
N GLU A 27 -11.09 -8.56 -0.97
CA GLU A 27 -12.39 -7.98 -1.32
C GLU A 27 -13.17 -7.47 -0.12
N HIS A 28 -13.13 -8.18 0.99
CA HIS A 28 -13.56 -7.61 2.27
C HIS A 28 -12.54 -6.53 2.56
N PRO A 29 -12.90 -5.27 2.73
CA PRO A 29 -11.91 -4.19 2.66
C PRO A 29 -10.84 -4.31 3.73
N ARG A 30 -10.01 -5.32 3.58
CA ARG A 30 -8.89 -5.68 4.46
C ARG A 30 -7.65 -5.88 3.63
N PHE A 31 -6.51 -5.59 4.23
CA PHE A 31 -5.23 -5.82 3.58
C PHE A 31 -4.27 -6.50 4.54
N LEU A 32 -3.25 -7.14 3.97
CA LEU A 32 -2.16 -7.75 4.73
C LEU A 32 -0.84 -7.33 4.09
N GLY A 33 0.00 -6.65 4.86
CA GLY A 33 1.35 -6.28 4.44
C GLY A 33 2.34 -7.32 4.91
N LYS A 34 3.39 -7.54 4.13
CA LYS A 34 4.43 -8.51 4.47
C LYS A 34 5.79 -7.84 4.45
N LYS A 35 6.57 -8.08 5.49
CA LYS A 35 7.93 -7.56 5.58
C LYS A 35 8.84 -8.30 4.61
N GLY A 36 9.73 -7.55 3.97
CA GLY A 36 10.81 -8.12 3.18
C GLY A 36 12.11 -8.17 3.97
N PRO A 37 13.19 -8.64 3.35
CA PRO A 37 14.50 -8.68 4.00
C PRO A 37 14.92 -7.29 4.47
N GLY A 38 15.34 -7.20 5.72
CA GLY A 38 15.79 -5.95 6.30
C GLY A 38 14.72 -5.05 6.85
N GLN A 39 13.44 -5.39 6.71
CA GLN A 39 12.37 -4.59 7.28
C GLN A 39 12.04 -5.08 8.69
N ASN A 40 12.27 -4.21 9.69
CA ASN A 40 11.94 -4.50 11.08
C ASN A 40 10.54 -4.02 11.45
N PHE A 41 10.07 -2.98 10.77
CA PHE A 41 8.78 -2.36 11.03
C PHE A 41 8.16 -1.92 9.72
N ILE A 42 6.84 -2.17 9.57
CA ILE A 42 6.10 -1.67 8.43
C ILE A 42 4.85 -0.94 8.92
N LEU A 43 4.52 0.18 8.26
CA LEU A 43 3.33 0.97 8.58
C LEU A 43 2.04 0.24 8.21
N TRP A 44 2.05 -0.50 7.12
CA TRP A 44 0.87 -1.23 6.63
C TRP A 44 1.05 -2.71 6.96
N ASP A 45 0.79 -3.10 8.20
CA ASP A 45 0.92 -4.49 8.61
C ASP A 45 -0.33 -5.31 8.27
N ALA A 46 -1.47 -4.93 8.82
CA ALA A 46 -2.74 -5.57 8.51
C ALA A 46 -3.85 -4.65 8.99
N GLY A 47 -4.95 -4.58 8.27
CA GLY A 47 -6.05 -3.75 8.70
C GLY A 47 -7.08 -3.55 7.62
N GLY A 48 -7.89 -2.51 7.77
CA GLY A 48 -8.91 -2.14 6.82
C GLY A 48 -8.43 -1.11 5.82
N TYR A 49 -9.09 -1.07 4.67
CA TYR A 49 -8.88 0.00 3.72
C TYR A 49 -10.22 0.35 3.07
N ALA A 50 -10.34 1.58 2.58
CA ALA A 50 -11.55 2.03 1.90
C ALA A 50 -11.17 2.98 0.78
N ILE A 51 -11.63 2.68 -0.43
CA ILE A 51 -11.46 3.60 -1.56
C ILE A 51 -12.50 4.69 -1.39
N THR A 52 -12.03 5.94 -1.21
CA THR A 52 -12.90 7.07 -0.92
C THR A 52 -13.16 7.93 -2.16
N ASP A 53 -12.31 7.79 -3.18
CA ASP A 53 -12.46 8.52 -4.43
C ASP A 53 -11.73 7.74 -5.52
N SER A 54 -11.84 8.18 -6.77
CA SER A 54 -11.19 7.49 -7.89
C SER A 54 -9.67 7.41 -7.76
N ASP A 55 -9.06 8.31 -6.97
CA ASP A 55 -7.62 8.38 -6.79
C ASP A 55 -7.21 8.40 -5.32
N ARG A 56 -8.11 8.06 -4.40
CA ARG A 56 -7.82 8.12 -2.96
C ARG A 56 -8.30 6.89 -2.23
N VAL A 57 -7.48 6.45 -1.28
CA VAL A 57 -7.78 5.32 -0.43
C VAL A 57 -7.37 5.64 1.00
N GLN A 58 -8.20 5.26 1.97
CA GLN A 58 -7.82 5.34 3.38
C GLN A 58 -7.30 3.98 3.80
N ILE A 59 -6.16 3.98 4.47
CA ILE A 59 -5.50 2.77 4.95
C ILE A 59 -5.39 2.87 6.48
N GLN A 60 -5.80 1.82 7.17
CA GLN A 60 -5.58 1.70 8.60
C GLN A 60 -4.14 1.23 8.81
N ILE A 61 -3.30 2.10 9.36
CA ILE A 61 -1.89 1.80 9.54
C ILE A 61 -1.64 1.09 10.89
N ALA A 62 -0.40 0.71 11.15
CA ALA A 62 -0.02 -0.09 12.32
C ALA A 62 -0.40 0.54 13.66
N THR A 63 -0.55 1.87 13.72
CA THR A 63 -0.98 2.58 14.93
C THR A 63 -2.49 2.69 15.06
N ASP A 64 -3.24 2.01 14.19
CA ASP A 64 -4.70 2.06 14.09
C ASP A 64 -5.26 3.38 13.56
N GLU A 65 -4.39 4.30 13.18
CA GLU A 65 -4.80 5.56 12.56
C GLU A 65 -5.23 5.30 11.11
N GLN A 66 -6.28 6.00 10.67
CA GLN A 66 -6.71 5.95 9.27
C GLN A 66 -6.05 7.09 8.51
N VAL A 67 -5.22 6.74 7.54
CA VAL A 67 -4.42 7.72 6.81
C VAL A 67 -4.81 7.71 5.33
N PRO A 68 -5.09 8.88 4.74
CA PRO A 68 -5.42 8.94 3.31
C PRO A 68 -4.14 8.87 2.46
N TYR A 69 -4.26 8.15 1.35
CA TYR A 69 -3.19 8.06 0.35
C TYR A 69 -3.79 8.34 -1.02
N GLN A 70 -3.01 8.96 -1.88
CA GLN A 70 -3.35 9.03 -3.29
C GLN A 70 -2.84 7.77 -3.97
N PHE A 71 -3.55 7.30 -4.98
CA PHE A 71 -3.08 6.16 -5.75
C PHE A 71 -3.44 6.32 -7.22
N SER A 72 -2.66 5.66 -8.05
CA SER A 72 -2.97 5.54 -9.47
C SER A 72 -2.56 4.15 -9.94
N LEU A 73 -3.33 3.61 -10.85
CA LEU A 73 -3.08 2.29 -11.42
C LEU A 73 -2.85 2.47 -12.92
N SER A 74 -1.70 2.03 -13.40
CA SER A 74 -1.35 2.07 -14.81
C SER A 74 -0.89 0.66 -15.21
N GLY A 75 -1.74 -0.07 -15.95
CA GLY A 75 -1.48 -1.47 -16.25
C GLY A 75 -1.41 -2.26 -14.95
N ASP A 76 -0.28 -2.90 -14.70
CA ASP A 76 -0.06 -3.69 -13.49
C ASP A 76 0.79 -2.97 -12.44
N VAL A 77 1.01 -1.66 -12.61
CA VAL A 77 1.80 -0.87 -11.66
C VAL A 77 0.87 0.04 -10.87
N LEU A 78 0.92 -0.10 -9.55
CA LEU A 78 0.15 0.68 -8.60
C LEU A 78 1.09 1.65 -7.90
N THR A 79 0.81 2.95 -8.01
CA THR A 79 1.61 3.99 -7.40
C THR A 79 0.82 4.62 -6.26
N PHE A 80 1.44 4.71 -5.09
CA PHE A 80 0.87 5.43 -3.94
C PHE A 80 1.68 6.68 -3.67
N THR A 81 1.01 7.72 -3.18
CA THR A 81 1.67 8.92 -2.69
C THR A 81 1.09 9.21 -1.31
N ASP A 82 1.96 9.33 -0.30
CA ASP A 82 1.50 9.60 1.06
C ASP A 82 1.34 11.12 1.29
N ARG A 83 0.88 11.48 2.48
CA ARG A 83 0.61 12.88 2.82
C ARG A 83 1.89 13.73 2.89
N ASP A 84 3.05 13.11 2.99
CA ASP A 84 4.35 13.79 3.00
C ASP A 84 4.97 13.89 1.61
N GLY A 85 4.27 13.39 0.59
CA GLY A 85 4.76 13.43 -0.78
C GLY A 85 5.63 12.25 -1.18
N CYS A 86 5.76 11.23 -0.32
CA CYS A 86 6.52 10.05 -0.66
C CYS A 86 5.76 9.21 -1.68
N GLU A 87 6.40 8.94 -2.81
CA GLU A 87 5.82 8.13 -3.86
C GLU A 87 6.47 6.76 -3.86
N PHE A 88 5.65 5.70 -3.86
CA PHE A 88 6.16 4.34 -3.88
C PHE A 88 5.28 3.46 -4.75
N LYS A 89 5.88 2.43 -5.35
CA LYS A 89 5.24 1.66 -6.42
C LYS A 89 5.25 0.17 -6.14
N TYR A 90 4.19 -0.48 -6.60
CA TYR A 90 4.02 -1.92 -6.51
C TYR A 90 3.70 -2.49 -7.88
N GLN A 91 4.14 -3.71 -8.13
CA GLN A 91 3.84 -4.48 -9.33
C GLN A 91 2.86 -5.59 -8.98
N ARG A 92 1.82 -5.77 -9.77
CA ARG A 92 0.85 -6.85 -9.56
C ARG A 92 1.52 -8.20 -9.78
N LEU A 93 1.32 -9.11 -8.83
CA LEU A 93 1.81 -10.48 -8.92
C LEU A 93 0.74 -11.40 -9.51
N GLU A 94 -0.53 -11.13 -9.20
CA GLU A 94 -1.65 -11.94 -9.69
C GLU A 94 -2.86 -11.08 -9.95
#